data_fb2b3314a19ac86a07f704c0c2b5b6cd
#
_entry.id   fb2b3314a19ac86a07f704c0c2b5b6cd
#
_cell.length_a   1.000
_cell.length_b   1.000
_cell.length_c   1.000
_cell.angle_alpha   90.00
_cell.angle_beta   90.00
_cell.angle_gamma   90.00
#
_symmetry.space_group_name_H-M   'P 1'
#
loop_
_entity.id
_entity.type
_entity.pdbx_description
1 polymer ?
#
loop_
_entity_poly.entity_id
_entity_poly.type
_entity_poly.pdbx_seq_one_letter_code
_entity_poly.pdbx_strand_id
1 'polypeptide(L)'
;MLVQRQLLPFDTTFEAYGFDCDPEAIRLSEENIRKAGVKTRIHVMQQDIADFTAVPEQIIICNPPYGERLLDVQAAESLYQIMGSVFPANKQYPCYVISPDANFESFFGKPATKRRKLYNGMIPCQLFSYYGE
;
A
#
# COMPACT_ATOMS: atom_id res chain seq x y z
N MET A 1 -1.90 -21.39 -5.11
CA MET A 1 -3.01 -20.65 -4.44
C MET A 1 -3.64 -21.45 -3.34
N LEU A 2 -4.25 -22.58 -3.66
CA LEU A 2 -4.85 -23.43 -2.64
C LEU A 2 -3.82 -23.99 -1.66
N VAL A 3 -2.63 -24.31 -2.15
CA VAL A 3 -1.54 -24.80 -1.30
C VAL A 3 -1.17 -23.78 -0.23
N GLN A 4 -1.11 -22.50 -0.59
CA GLN A 4 -0.79 -21.44 0.36
C GLN A 4 -1.84 -21.32 1.46
N ARG A 5 -3.11 -21.47 1.11
CA ARG A 5 -4.19 -21.46 2.11
C ARG A 5 -4.02 -22.57 3.13
N GLN A 6 -3.60 -23.74 2.67
CA GLN A 6 -3.38 -24.88 3.56
C GLN A 6 -2.19 -24.68 4.50
N LEU A 7 -1.23 -23.83 4.10
CA LEU A 7 -0.05 -23.54 4.92
C LEU A 7 -0.27 -22.44 5.95
N LEU A 8 -1.35 -21.65 5.82
CA LEU A 8 -1.65 -20.58 6.76
C LEU A 8 -2.42 -21.16 7.97
N PRO A 9 -1.90 -20.99 9.19
CA PRO A 9 -2.61 -21.47 10.37
C PRO A 9 -3.87 -20.63 10.62
N PHE A 10 -4.98 -21.30 10.88
CA PHE A 10 -6.25 -20.63 11.14
C PHE A 10 -6.31 -19.91 12.48
N ASP A 11 -5.47 -20.30 13.42
CA ASP A 11 -5.42 -19.73 14.76
C ASP A 11 -4.50 -18.49 14.84
N THR A 12 -3.92 -18.07 13.73
CA THR A 12 -3.11 -16.85 13.69
C THR A 12 -3.98 -15.63 13.99
N THR A 13 -3.52 -14.78 14.89
CA THR A 13 -4.24 -13.55 15.29
C THR A 13 -3.99 -12.39 14.33
N PHE A 14 -3.54 -12.66 13.14
CA PHE A 14 -3.28 -11.68 12.11
C PHE A 14 -4.57 -10.96 11.69
N GLU A 15 -4.49 -9.65 11.55
CA GLU A 15 -5.56 -8.83 10.97
C GLU A 15 -4.96 -7.86 9.96
N ALA A 16 -5.71 -7.62 8.87
CA ALA A 16 -5.32 -6.67 7.84
C ALA A 16 -6.42 -5.64 7.63
N TYR A 17 -6.02 -4.40 7.40
CA TYR A 17 -6.92 -3.28 7.15
C TYR A 17 -6.57 -2.68 5.80
N GLY A 18 -7.55 -2.55 4.92
CA GLY A 18 -7.39 -1.98 3.61
C GLY A 18 -8.24 -0.72 3.44
N PHE A 19 -7.71 0.25 2.71
CA PHE A 19 -8.39 1.52 2.48
C PHE A 19 -8.33 1.88 1.01
N ASP A 20 -9.39 2.47 0.50
CA ASP A 20 -9.46 2.98 -0.86
C ASP A 20 -10.47 4.13 -0.87
N CYS A 21 -10.22 5.14 -1.67
CA CYS A 21 -11.16 6.26 -1.79
C CYS A 21 -12.34 5.94 -2.70
N ASP A 22 -12.25 4.91 -3.52
CA ASP A 22 -13.28 4.50 -4.47
C ASP A 22 -14.27 3.53 -3.81
N PRO A 23 -15.54 3.92 -3.63
CA PRO A 23 -16.54 3.03 -3.02
C PRO A 23 -16.75 1.74 -3.82
N GLU A 24 -16.56 1.76 -5.13
CA GLU A 24 -16.68 0.56 -5.96
C GLU A 24 -15.54 -0.43 -5.68
N ALA A 25 -14.32 0.07 -5.48
CA ALA A 25 -13.19 -0.76 -5.10
C ALA A 25 -13.44 -1.44 -3.75
N ILE A 26 -14.03 -0.71 -2.79
CA ILE A 26 -14.39 -1.25 -1.49
C ILE A 26 -15.47 -2.34 -1.63
N ARG A 27 -16.48 -2.09 -2.45
CA ARG A 27 -17.55 -3.08 -2.68
C ARG A 27 -17.00 -4.38 -3.26
N LEU A 28 -16.12 -4.28 -4.27
CA LEU A 28 -15.49 -5.44 -4.88
C LEU A 28 -14.58 -6.18 -3.90
N SER A 29 -13.84 -5.43 -3.09
CA SER A 29 -12.96 -6.00 -2.07
C SER A 29 -13.76 -6.76 -1.01
N GLU A 30 -14.87 -6.21 -0.54
CA GLU A 30 -15.74 -6.87 0.43
C GLU A 30 -16.32 -8.16 -0.13
N GLU A 31 -16.73 -8.15 -1.39
CA GLU A 31 -17.24 -9.35 -2.05
C GLU A 31 -16.16 -10.43 -2.14
N ASN A 32 -14.94 -10.06 -2.51
CA ASN A 32 -13.83 -11.01 -2.60
C ASN A 32 -13.43 -11.55 -1.23
N ILE A 33 -13.44 -10.71 -0.20
CA ILE A 33 -13.17 -11.12 1.19
C ILE A 33 -14.19 -12.15 1.65
N ARG A 34 -15.46 -11.90 1.36
CA ARG A 34 -16.55 -12.83 1.68
C ARG A 34 -16.36 -14.17 0.98
N LYS A 35 -16.07 -14.14 -0.33
CA LYS A 35 -15.84 -15.36 -1.12
C LYS A 35 -14.64 -16.15 -0.63
N ALA A 36 -13.61 -15.47 -0.16
CA ALA A 36 -12.41 -16.12 0.35
C ALA A 36 -12.57 -16.66 1.78
N GLY A 37 -13.64 -16.30 2.48
CA GLY A 37 -13.89 -16.77 3.83
C GLY A 37 -12.98 -16.15 4.88
N VAL A 38 -12.49 -14.92 4.65
CA VAL A 38 -11.54 -14.27 5.56
C VAL A 38 -12.12 -12.99 6.19
N LYS A 39 -13.43 -12.88 6.23
CA LYS A 39 -14.14 -11.69 6.71
C LYS A 39 -13.77 -11.31 8.15
N THR A 40 -13.41 -12.27 8.98
CA THR A 40 -13.04 -11.98 10.36
C THR A 40 -11.62 -11.44 10.52
N ARG A 41 -10.80 -11.50 9.47
CA ARG A 41 -9.39 -11.13 9.52
C ARG A 41 -9.01 -9.96 8.64
N ILE A 42 -9.83 -9.66 7.62
CA ILE A 42 -9.55 -8.58 6.66
C ILE A 42 -10.71 -7.61 6.67
N HIS A 43 -10.40 -6.35 6.94
CA HIS A 43 -11.37 -5.27 7.03
C HIS A 43 -11.03 -4.20 6.01
N VAL A 44 -12.01 -3.74 5.25
CA VAL A 44 -11.80 -2.67 4.27
C VAL A 44 -12.76 -1.53 4.55
N MET A 45 -12.30 -0.31 4.27
CA MET A 45 -13.06 0.90 4.54
C MET A 45 -12.77 1.94 3.47
N GLN A 46 -13.80 2.65 3.04
CA GLN A 46 -13.62 3.79 2.18
C GLN A 46 -12.99 4.93 2.97
N GLN A 47 -11.83 5.41 2.53
CA GLN A 47 -11.13 6.50 3.19
C GLN A 47 -10.18 7.18 2.21
N ASP A 48 -10.10 8.50 2.30
CA ASP A 48 -9.07 9.25 1.60
C ASP A 48 -7.73 9.04 2.32
N ILE A 49 -6.65 8.90 1.55
CA ILE A 49 -5.33 8.66 2.12
C ILE A 49 -4.89 9.81 3.03
N ALA A 50 -5.36 11.03 2.76
CA ALA A 50 -5.04 12.19 3.60
C ALA A 50 -5.54 12.03 5.05
N ASP A 51 -6.55 11.20 5.25
CA ASP A 51 -7.15 10.95 6.57
C ASP A 51 -6.57 9.72 7.26
N PHE A 52 -5.59 9.08 6.64
CA PHE A 52 -4.97 7.87 7.20
C PHE A 52 -4.16 8.19 8.45
N THR A 53 -4.30 7.34 9.46
CA THR A 53 -3.52 7.41 10.69
C THR A 53 -2.76 6.10 10.88
N ALA A 54 -1.44 6.19 10.93
CA ALA A 54 -0.60 5.01 11.11
C ALA A 54 -0.67 4.50 12.56
N VAL A 55 -0.61 3.19 12.71
CA VAL A 55 -0.56 2.52 14.01
C VAL A 55 0.83 1.91 14.18
N PRO A 56 1.50 2.12 15.34
CA PRO A 56 2.83 1.57 15.55
C PRO A 56 2.89 0.05 15.37
N GLU A 57 3.99 -0.43 14.80
CA GLU A 57 4.28 -1.84 14.58
C GLU A 57 3.40 -2.52 13.53
N GLN A 58 2.53 -1.78 12.87
CA GLN A 58 1.81 -2.28 11.70
C GLN A 58 2.59 -1.95 10.43
N ILE A 59 2.59 -2.90 9.50
CA ILE A 59 3.26 -2.73 8.21
C ILE A 59 2.29 -2.04 7.25
N ILE A 60 2.76 -0.98 6.61
CA ILE A 60 2.00 -0.25 5.59
C ILE A 60 2.49 -0.69 4.22
N ILE A 61 1.58 -1.12 3.36
CA ILE A 61 1.87 -1.48 1.97
C ILE A 61 0.95 -0.67 1.09
N CYS A 62 1.53 0.03 0.11
CA CYS A 62 0.77 0.88 -0.79
C CYS A 62 1.21 0.68 -2.24
N ASN A 63 0.22 0.51 -3.12
CA ASN A 63 0.41 0.47 -4.55
C ASN A 63 -0.45 1.57 -5.15
N PRO A 64 0.03 2.83 -5.15
CA PRO A 64 -0.77 3.95 -5.62
C PRO A 64 -0.96 3.91 -7.13
N PRO A 65 -1.95 4.65 -7.67
CA PRO A 65 -2.12 4.74 -9.11
C PRO A 65 -0.88 5.35 -9.77
N TYR A 66 -0.56 4.87 -10.97
CA TYR A 66 0.59 5.34 -11.72
C TYR A 66 0.17 6.44 -12.69
N GLY A 67 1.02 7.46 -12.83
CA GLY A 67 0.78 8.53 -13.78
C GLY A 67 1.30 8.14 -15.15
N GLU A 68 0.42 7.67 -16.02
CA GLU A 68 0.79 7.30 -17.39
C GLU A 68 0.72 8.47 -18.37
N ARG A 69 -0.10 9.50 -18.05
CA ARG A 69 -0.21 10.72 -18.82
C ARG A 69 0.29 11.90 -17.99
N LEU A 70 0.62 13.01 -18.66
CA LEU A 70 1.23 14.16 -17.98
C LEU A 70 0.40 14.66 -16.78
N LEU A 71 -0.92 14.82 -16.96
CA LEU A 71 -1.78 15.27 -15.87
C LEU A 71 -1.86 14.21 -14.75
N ASP A 72 -1.81 12.94 -15.12
CA ASP A 72 -1.83 11.84 -14.16
C ASP A 72 -0.51 11.76 -13.38
N VAL A 73 0.61 12.12 -14.02
CA VAL A 73 1.91 12.21 -13.35
C VAL A 73 1.87 13.25 -12.25
N GLN A 74 1.33 14.43 -12.54
CA GLN A 74 1.22 15.50 -11.53
C GLN A 74 0.31 15.08 -10.37
N ALA A 75 -0.79 14.41 -10.67
CA ALA A 75 -1.70 13.89 -9.65
C ALA A 75 -1.01 12.83 -8.79
N ALA A 76 -0.24 11.95 -9.41
CA ALA A 76 0.52 10.92 -8.69
C ALA A 76 1.58 11.56 -7.77
N GLU A 77 2.28 12.58 -8.27
CA GLU A 77 3.30 13.29 -7.48
C GLU A 77 2.70 13.98 -6.27
N SER A 78 1.53 14.62 -6.45
CA SER A 78 0.79 15.21 -5.34
C SER A 78 0.37 14.17 -4.32
N LEU A 79 -0.04 12.99 -4.80
CA LEU A 79 -0.40 11.86 -3.94
C LEU A 79 0.81 11.38 -3.14
N TYR A 80 1.99 11.30 -3.75
CA TYR A 80 3.21 10.93 -3.05
C TYR A 80 3.54 11.90 -1.92
N GLN A 81 3.32 13.20 -2.14
CA GLN A 81 3.50 14.20 -1.09
C GLN A 81 2.54 13.99 0.09
N ILE A 82 1.29 13.68 -0.21
CA ILE A 82 0.29 13.36 0.82
C ILE A 82 0.71 12.10 1.58
N MET A 83 1.13 11.06 0.87
CA MET A 83 1.62 9.82 1.48
C MET A 83 2.77 10.09 2.44
N GLY A 84 3.71 10.93 2.03
CA GLY A 84 4.85 11.31 2.87
C GLY A 84 4.45 12.06 4.13
N SER A 85 3.30 12.72 4.12
CA SER A 85 2.80 13.44 5.30
C SER A 85 2.05 12.53 6.28
N VAL A 86 1.48 11.41 5.81
CA VAL A 86 0.67 10.53 6.65
C VAL A 86 1.37 9.21 7.01
N PHE A 87 2.40 8.81 6.27
CA PHE A 87 3.18 7.61 6.57
C PHE A 87 4.49 8.00 7.24
N PRO A 88 4.71 7.68 8.53
CA PRO A 88 6.00 7.98 9.18
C PRO A 88 7.17 7.28 8.51
N ALA A 89 6.96 6.08 7.96
CA ALA A 89 7.92 5.38 7.13
C ALA A 89 9.28 5.20 7.81
N ASN A 90 9.29 4.48 8.92
CA ASN A 90 10.49 4.23 9.71
C ASN A 90 10.40 2.85 10.39
N LYS A 91 11.32 2.57 11.30
CA LYS A 91 11.39 1.28 12.00
C LYS A 91 10.11 0.94 12.76
N GLN A 92 9.50 1.93 13.40
CA GLN A 92 8.26 1.74 14.17
C GLN A 92 7.03 1.63 13.28
N TYR A 93 7.08 2.25 12.10
CA TYR A 93 6.02 2.29 11.11
C TYR A 93 6.58 1.84 9.76
N PRO A 94 6.91 0.55 9.59
CA PRO A 94 7.49 0.09 8.32
C PRO A 94 6.54 0.34 7.17
N CYS A 95 7.08 0.82 6.06
CA CYS A 95 6.28 1.21 4.90
C CYS A 95 6.93 0.72 3.61
N TYR A 96 6.11 0.21 2.71
CA TYR A 96 6.56 -0.33 1.43
C TYR A 96 5.65 0.23 0.33
N VAL A 97 6.24 0.93 -0.63
CA VAL A 97 5.50 1.56 -1.72
C VAL A 97 6.08 1.11 -3.05
N ILE A 98 5.21 0.70 -3.98
CA ILE A 98 5.59 0.38 -5.35
C ILE A 98 5.28 1.59 -6.22
N SER A 99 6.27 2.09 -6.97
CA SER A 99 6.06 3.21 -7.88
C SER A 99 7.00 3.11 -9.08
N PRO A 100 6.54 3.51 -10.29
CA PRO A 100 7.39 3.64 -11.47
C PRO A 100 8.14 4.96 -11.51
N ASP A 101 7.85 5.90 -10.61
CA ASP A 101 8.41 7.25 -10.65
C ASP A 101 9.83 7.26 -10.06
N ALA A 102 10.80 7.64 -10.88
CA ALA A 102 12.21 7.75 -10.45
C ALA A 102 12.40 8.81 -9.37
N ASN A 103 11.49 9.78 -9.26
CA ASN A 103 11.54 10.88 -8.30
C ASN A 103 10.63 10.66 -7.10
N PHE A 104 10.16 9.44 -6.90
CA PHE A 104 9.23 9.13 -5.81
C PHE A 104 9.74 9.65 -4.46
N GLU A 105 10.99 9.37 -4.13
CA GLU A 105 11.56 9.74 -2.83
C GLU A 105 11.56 11.25 -2.61
N SER A 106 11.76 12.01 -3.67
CA SER A 106 11.75 13.47 -3.62
C SER A 106 10.38 14.01 -3.23
N PHE A 107 9.32 13.47 -3.83
CA PHE A 107 7.94 13.87 -3.51
C PHE A 107 7.47 13.32 -2.17
N PHE A 108 7.84 12.10 -1.87
CA PHE A 108 7.54 11.48 -0.58
C PHE A 108 8.22 12.23 0.58
N GLY A 109 9.37 12.83 0.30
CA GLY A 109 10.10 13.64 1.25
C GLY A 109 11.10 12.89 2.12
N LYS A 110 11.39 11.63 1.78
CA LYS A 110 12.31 10.81 2.56
C LYS A 110 12.96 9.77 1.66
N PRO A 111 14.28 9.57 1.76
CA PRO A 111 14.95 8.50 1.02
C PRO A 111 14.58 7.13 1.61
N ALA A 112 14.42 6.15 0.74
CA ALA A 112 14.10 4.79 1.15
C ALA A 112 15.30 4.12 1.83
N THR A 113 15.01 3.23 2.77
CA THR A 113 16.04 2.39 3.37
C THR A 113 16.62 1.46 2.31
N LYS A 114 15.77 0.93 1.43
CA LYS A 114 16.16 0.05 0.35
C LYS A 114 15.25 0.24 -0.85
N ARG A 115 15.80 0.13 -2.05
CA ARG A 115 15.06 0.14 -3.31
C ARG A 115 15.32 -1.16 -4.04
N ARG A 116 14.28 -1.73 -4.61
CA ARG A 116 14.38 -2.96 -5.38
C ARG A 116 13.62 -2.81 -6.69
N LYS A 117 14.28 -3.11 -7.81
CA LYS A 117 13.64 -3.10 -9.12
C LYS A 117 12.69 -4.27 -9.25
N LEU A 118 11.51 -4.01 -9.78
CA LEU A 118 10.55 -5.05 -10.12
C LEU A 118 9.61 -4.54 -11.20
N TYR A 119 8.76 -5.42 -11.70
CA TYR A 119 7.82 -5.07 -12.74
C TYR A 119 6.40 -5.30 -12.25
N ASN A 120 5.51 -4.35 -12.55
CA ASN A 120 4.08 -4.52 -12.38
C ASN A 120 3.49 -4.69 -13.78
N GLY A 121 3.30 -5.97 -14.19
CA GLY A 121 3.04 -6.27 -15.59
C GLY A 121 4.24 -5.90 -16.44
N MET A 122 4.06 -5.02 -17.40
CA MET A 122 5.14 -4.53 -18.27
C MET A 122 5.73 -3.21 -17.79
N ILE A 123 5.23 -2.65 -16.70
CA ILE A 123 5.69 -1.35 -16.19
C ILE A 123 6.86 -1.58 -15.25
N PRO A 124 8.06 -1.02 -15.58
CA PRO A 124 9.19 -1.07 -14.65
C PRO A 124 8.91 -0.19 -13.44
N CYS A 125 9.08 -0.75 -12.27
CA CYS A 125 8.83 -0.08 -10.99
C CYS A 125 9.99 -0.28 -10.04
N GLN A 126 9.92 0.40 -8.90
CA GLN A 126 10.77 0.12 -7.77
C GLN A 126 9.90 -0.07 -6.53
N LEU A 127 10.31 -0.99 -5.68
CA LEU A 127 9.75 -1.13 -4.34
C LEU A 127 10.61 -0.29 -3.41
N PHE A 128 10.02 0.79 -2.90
CA PHE A 128 10.66 1.67 -1.93
C PHE A 128 10.32 1.17 -0.53
N SER A 129 11.33 0.72 0.19
CA SER A 129 11.15 0.11 1.50
C SER A 129 11.69 1.02 2.59
N TYR A 130 10.86 1.32 3.59
CA TYR A 130 11.17 2.19 4.70
C TYR A 130 11.03 1.40 6.00
N TYR A 131 12.14 0.98 6.58
CA TYR A 131 12.15 0.23 7.83
C TYR A 131 13.34 0.61 8.73
N GLY A 132 14.07 1.64 8.32
CA GLY A 132 15.19 2.17 9.09
C GLY A 132 14.76 3.31 10.00
N GLU A 133 15.68 3.78 10.77
CA GLU A 133 15.46 4.90 11.70
C GLU A 133 15.40 6.27 11.02
#